data_0e7b2d35d4cc4c9c1c3216ea62dab3f5
#
_entry.id   0e7b2d35d4cc4c9c1c3216ea62dab3f5
#
_cell.length_a   1.000
_cell.length_b   1.000
_cell.length_c   1.000
_cell.angle_alpha   90.00
_cell.angle_beta   90.00
_cell.angle_gamma   90.00
#
_symmetry.space_group_name_H-M   'P 1'
#
loop_
_entity.id
_entity.type
_entity.pdbx_description
1 polymer ?
#
loop_
_entity_poly.entity_id
_entity_poly.type
_entity_poly.pdbx_seq_one_letter_code
_entity_poly.pdbx_strand_id
1 'polypeptide(L)'
;MSKNIEISIIIPLYNRANGIQRLLQNLCIQSFDMNRVEIIVSDDKSTDNSVYIATLFAKKLPNLTILKSEVNSGGASVPRNKALDIAKGKWLLFIDSDDYITGHTLTDAIATANKSQDDMICLPYFRAKDSNRPLSRSAFSSSTTVINLKFENTKLYNSLNVIGKLIKREIVKKHLIRFPENIRVREDNWFLMQVYSVVKSISILGYEKDYYFYEQQDEVALTNTNTPPRDAVKIYIAVFDFVKSRTELSNDQKINILTIFLNRYTNMIKGGKHAPIRFFNHTKPNLLKIIRNQYIDENTIEFIENLFLGKYDVFN
;
A
#
# COMPACT_ATOMS: atom_id res chain seq x y z
N MET A 1 -3.25 -31.89 10.33
CA MET A 1 -4.22 -30.96 9.69
C MET A 1 -3.51 -29.64 9.45
N SER A 2 -3.46 -29.15 8.23
CA SER A 2 -2.89 -27.82 7.96
C SER A 2 -3.75 -26.77 8.70
N LYS A 3 -3.11 -25.96 9.55
CA LYS A 3 -3.80 -24.84 10.20
C LYS A 3 -4.41 -23.95 9.13
N ASN A 4 -5.73 -23.71 9.21
CA ASN A 4 -6.39 -22.80 8.28
C ASN A 4 -6.06 -21.36 8.67
N ILE A 5 -4.99 -20.82 8.08
CA ILE A 5 -4.54 -19.45 8.33
C ILE A 5 -5.46 -18.48 7.57
N GLU A 6 -6.10 -17.59 8.31
CA GLU A 6 -7.01 -16.58 7.77
C GLU A 6 -6.25 -15.33 7.33
N ILE A 7 -5.32 -14.85 8.16
CA ILE A 7 -4.59 -13.59 7.92
C ILE A 7 -3.09 -13.84 8.00
N SER A 8 -2.35 -13.33 7.01
CA SER A 8 -0.91 -13.13 7.09
C SER A 8 -0.63 -11.65 7.37
N ILE A 9 -0.13 -11.36 8.57
CA ILE A 9 0.37 -10.02 8.91
C ILE A 9 1.84 -9.95 8.50
N ILE A 10 2.17 -9.00 7.64
CA ILE A 10 3.52 -8.79 7.09
C ILE A 10 4.09 -7.50 7.69
N ILE A 11 5.23 -7.64 8.39
CA ILE A 11 5.89 -6.54 9.10
C ILE A 11 7.32 -6.41 8.59
N PRO A 12 7.64 -5.40 7.75
CA PRO A 12 9.02 -5.08 7.44
C PRO A 12 9.70 -4.47 8.66
N LEU A 13 10.94 -4.90 8.96
CA LEU A 13 11.66 -4.48 10.14
C LEU A 13 13.08 -4.03 9.78
N TYR A 14 13.46 -2.83 10.25
CA TYR A 14 14.83 -2.35 10.24
C TYR A 14 15.05 -1.31 11.33
N ASN A 15 15.85 -1.65 12.35
CA ASN A 15 16.24 -0.75 13.45
C ASN A 15 15.02 -0.03 14.09
N ARG A 16 14.06 -0.80 14.58
CA ARG A 16 12.82 -0.32 15.21
C ARG A 16 12.51 -1.11 16.49
N ALA A 17 13.47 -1.24 17.40
CA ALA A 17 13.34 -2.03 18.62
C ALA A 17 12.09 -1.67 19.45
N ASN A 18 11.86 -0.40 19.73
CA ASN A 18 10.69 0.06 20.49
C ASN A 18 9.37 -0.09 19.70
N GLY A 19 9.40 0.19 18.40
CA GLY A 19 8.22 0.07 17.54
C GLY A 19 7.74 -1.38 17.44
N ILE A 20 8.64 -2.32 17.11
CA ILE A 20 8.29 -3.73 17.00
C ILE A 20 7.81 -4.33 18.35
N GLN A 21 8.38 -3.88 19.47
CA GLN A 21 7.90 -4.30 20.79
C GLN A 21 6.44 -3.90 21.00
N ARG A 22 6.11 -2.63 20.75
CA ARG A 22 4.75 -2.10 20.90
C ARG A 22 3.78 -2.80 19.96
N LEU A 23 4.14 -2.97 18.69
CA LEU A 23 3.29 -3.64 17.71
C LEU A 23 3.00 -5.09 18.13
N LEU A 24 4.02 -5.87 18.48
CA LEU A 24 3.81 -7.27 18.91
C LEU A 24 3.01 -7.38 20.22
N GLN A 25 3.15 -6.42 21.15
CA GLN A 25 2.28 -6.32 22.32
C GLN A 25 0.82 -6.10 21.92
N ASN A 26 0.55 -5.21 20.96
CA ASN A 26 -0.79 -4.99 20.43
C ASN A 26 -1.36 -6.23 19.74
N LEU A 27 -0.55 -7.00 19.04
CA LEU A 27 -1.00 -8.24 18.41
C LEU A 27 -1.34 -9.32 19.45
N CYS A 28 -0.70 -9.32 20.62
CA CYS A 28 -1.03 -10.24 21.71
C CYS A 28 -2.42 -9.99 22.34
N ILE A 29 -2.99 -8.80 22.21
CA ILE A 29 -4.27 -8.42 22.83
C ILE A 29 -5.42 -8.33 21.82
N GLN A 30 -5.23 -8.83 20.59
CA GLN A 30 -6.31 -8.89 19.60
C GLN A 30 -7.43 -9.81 20.08
N SER A 31 -8.67 -9.40 19.87
CA SER A 31 -9.87 -10.23 20.19
C SER A 31 -10.11 -11.35 19.16
N PHE A 32 -9.33 -11.40 18.09
CA PHE A 32 -9.36 -12.44 17.07
C PHE A 32 -8.54 -13.67 17.50
N ASP A 33 -8.94 -14.86 17.04
CA ASP A 33 -8.19 -16.09 17.32
C ASP A 33 -6.81 -16.07 16.61
N MET A 34 -5.77 -15.80 17.38
CA MET A 34 -4.40 -15.69 16.88
C MET A 34 -3.81 -17.02 16.37
N ASN A 35 -4.45 -18.17 16.62
CA ASN A 35 -4.07 -19.43 15.96
C ASN A 35 -4.38 -19.42 14.46
N ARG A 36 -5.28 -18.56 14.03
CA ARG A 36 -5.67 -18.36 12.62
C ARG A 36 -4.90 -17.21 11.95
N VAL A 37 -3.96 -16.60 12.66
CA VAL A 37 -3.13 -15.50 12.18
C VAL A 37 -1.68 -15.97 12.13
N GLU A 38 -1.01 -15.80 10.99
CA GLU A 38 0.44 -15.86 10.94
C GLU A 38 1.01 -14.44 10.94
N ILE A 39 2.11 -14.25 11.62
CA ILE A 39 2.83 -12.98 11.69
C ILE A 39 4.22 -13.23 11.11
N ILE A 40 4.56 -12.50 10.06
CA ILE A 40 5.85 -12.61 9.38
C ILE A 40 6.59 -11.28 9.57
N VAL A 41 7.54 -11.30 10.50
CA VAL A 41 8.49 -10.19 10.69
C VAL A 41 9.66 -10.42 9.74
N SER A 42 9.83 -9.54 8.76
CA SER A 42 10.90 -9.63 7.78
C SER A 42 11.96 -8.57 8.04
N ASP A 43 13.05 -8.99 8.69
CA ASP A 43 14.15 -8.14 9.08
C ASP A 43 15.11 -7.85 7.93
N ASP A 44 15.36 -6.57 7.68
CA ASP A 44 16.28 -6.09 6.65
C ASP A 44 17.69 -5.81 7.20
N LYS A 45 18.23 -6.76 7.99
CA LYS A 45 19.54 -6.70 8.64
C LYS A 45 19.62 -5.59 9.70
N SER A 46 18.72 -5.62 10.68
CA SER A 46 18.80 -4.73 11.84
C SER A 46 20.09 -4.92 12.62
N THR A 47 20.64 -3.82 13.11
CA THR A 47 21.85 -3.75 13.93
C THR A 47 21.56 -3.46 15.42
N ASP A 48 20.30 -3.13 15.72
CA ASP A 48 19.81 -2.91 17.09
C ASP A 48 19.16 -4.18 17.68
N ASN A 49 18.47 -4.04 18.81
CA ASN A 49 17.79 -5.15 19.47
C ASN A 49 16.45 -5.57 18.84
N SER A 50 16.08 -5.06 17.67
CA SER A 50 14.77 -5.33 17.05
C SER A 50 14.47 -6.80 16.89
N VAL A 51 15.41 -7.57 16.32
CA VAL A 51 15.26 -9.03 16.10
C VAL A 51 15.18 -9.79 17.42
N TYR A 52 16.02 -9.43 18.38
CA TYR A 52 16.00 -10.04 19.72
C TYR A 52 14.63 -9.85 20.38
N ILE A 53 14.13 -8.60 20.39
CA ILE A 53 12.80 -8.29 20.95
C ILE A 53 11.71 -9.08 20.24
N ALA A 54 11.70 -9.13 18.90
CA ALA A 54 10.70 -9.91 18.16
C ALA A 54 10.72 -11.39 18.58
N THR A 55 11.90 -11.97 18.80
CA THR A 55 12.05 -13.37 19.22
C THR A 55 11.40 -13.66 20.58
N LEU A 56 11.38 -12.70 21.51
CA LEU A 56 10.75 -12.87 22.82
C LEU A 56 9.23 -13.11 22.74
N PHE A 57 8.59 -12.65 21.65
CA PHE A 57 7.16 -12.85 21.44
C PHE A 57 6.77 -14.21 20.85
N ALA A 58 7.73 -15.03 20.40
CA ALA A 58 7.44 -16.34 19.79
C ALA A 58 6.66 -17.28 20.73
N LYS A 59 6.79 -17.12 22.06
CA LYS A 59 6.01 -17.89 23.04
C LYS A 59 4.54 -17.45 23.15
N LYS A 60 4.24 -16.19 22.82
CA LYS A 60 2.90 -15.58 22.94
C LYS A 60 2.15 -15.58 21.61
N LEU A 61 2.86 -15.57 20.50
CA LEU A 61 2.32 -15.51 19.14
C LEU A 61 2.68 -16.80 18.40
N PRO A 62 1.77 -17.79 18.37
CA PRO A 62 2.08 -19.18 18.02
C PRO A 62 2.52 -19.39 16.57
N ASN A 63 2.21 -18.46 15.69
CA ASN A 63 2.57 -18.53 14.27
C ASN A 63 3.45 -17.32 13.87
N LEU A 64 4.30 -16.85 14.78
CA LEU A 64 5.30 -15.83 14.50
C LEU A 64 6.50 -16.47 13.78
N THR A 65 6.83 -15.92 12.62
CA THR A 65 8.04 -16.25 11.84
C THR A 65 8.90 -15.00 11.70
N ILE A 66 10.20 -15.14 11.90
CA ILE A 66 11.17 -14.05 11.70
C ILE A 66 12.09 -14.45 10.56
N LEU A 67 12.01 -13.69 9.45
CA LEU A 67 12.94 -13.80 8.34
C LEU A 67 14.07 -12.80 8.56
N LYS A 68 15.31 -13.23 8.34
CA LYS A 68 16.51 -12.38 8.46
C LYS A 68 17.18 -12.22 7.11
N SER A 69 17.53 -11.00 6.74
CA SER A 69 18.29 -10.72 5.54
C SER A 69 19.79 -10.66 5.84
N GLU A 70 20.60 -11.20 4.95
CA GLU A 70 22.07 -11.11 5.03
C GLU A 70 22.60 -9.71 4.67
N VAL A 71 21.84 -8.97 3.85
CA VAL A 71 22.18 -7.66 3.36
C VAL A 71 21.01 -6.70 3.57
N ASN A 72 21.27 -5.47 3.99
CA ASN A 72 20.26 -4.42 4.04
C ASN A 72 19.90 -3.99 2.61
N SER A 73 18.62 -4.08 2.27
CA SER A 73 18.12 -3.72 0.93
C SER A 73 17.88 -2.22 0.77
N GLY A 74 17.84 -1.48 1.87
CA GLY A 74 17.66 -0.04 1.91
C GLY A 74 16.20 0.42 1.78
N GLY A 75 15.20 -0.48 1.91
CA GLY A 75 13.78 -0.14 1.87
C GLY A 75 12.87 -1.29 2.26
N ALA A 76 11.57 -1.03 2.31
CA ALA A 76 10.58 -2.01 2.75
C ALA A 76 10.17 -3.04 1.66
N SER A 77 10.54 -2.81 0.39
CA SER A 77 10.12 -3.67 -0.73
C SER A 77 10.63 -5.10 -0.62
N VAL A 78 11.93 -5.28 -0.43
CA VAL A 78 12.53 -6.62 -0.33
C VAL A 78 12.01 -7.40 0.87
N PRO A 79 11.99 -6.83 2.10
CA PRO A 79 11.38 -7.50 3.25
C PRO A 79 9.92 -7.88 3.02
N ARG A 80 9.10 -6.99 2.45
CA ARG A 80 7.69 -7.30 2.15
C ARG A 80 7.56 -8.40 1.10
N ASN A 81 8.38 -8.40 0.04
CA ASN A 81 8.37 -9.44 -0.98
C ASN A 81 8.77 -10.81 -0.43
N LYS A 82 9.83 -10.89 0.40
CA LYS A 82 10.23 -12.14 1.08
C LYS A 82 9.10 -12.70 1.94
N ALA A 83 8.39 -11.83 2.66
CA ALA A 83 7.25 -12.25 3.47
C ALA A 83 6.07 -12.73 2.59
N LEU A 84 5.81 -12.06 1.46
CA LEU A 84 4.79 -12.48 0.49
C LEU A 84 5.05 -13.90 -0.06
N ASP A 85 6.31 -14.28 -0.25
CA ASP A 85 6.69 -15.60 -0.79
C ASP A 85 6.26 -16.76 0.12
N ILE A 86 6.25 -16.55 1.42
CA ILE A 86 5.91 -17.58 2.41
C ILE A 86 4.51 -17.43 3.02
N ALA A 87 3.83 -16.32 2.77
CA ALA A 87 2.50 -16.03 3.29
C ALA A 87 1.47 -17.09 2.87
N LYS A 88 0.68 -17.60 3.85
CA LYS A 88 -0.31 -18.68 3.67
C LYS A 88 -1.74 -18.22 3.92
N GLY A 89 -1.93 -17.10 4.60
CA GLY A 89 -3.24 -16.57 4.95
C GLY A 89 -4.11 -16.29 3.73
N LYS A 90 -5.40 -16.40 3.90
CA LYS A 90 -6.38 -15.99 2.90
C LYS A 90 -6.27 -14.49 2.61
N TRP A 91 -5.98 -13.72 3.64
CA TRP A 91 -5.84 -12.27 3.60
C TRP A 91 -4.42 -11.85 3.93
N LEU A 92 -3.95 -10.79 3.27
CA LEU A 92 -2.69 -10.11 3.55
C LEU A 92 -3.00 -8.79 4.26
N LEU A 93 -2.30 -8.51 5.35
CA LEU A 93 -2.32 -7.23 6.05
C LEU A 93 -0.88 -6.76 6.27
N PHE A 94 -0.54 -5.59 5.72
CA PHE A 94 0.76 -4.98 5.95
C PHE A 94 0.66 -4.00 7.12
N ILE A 95 1.60 -4.11 8.05
CA ILE A 95 1.72 -3.20 9.19
C ILE A 95 3.18 -2.79 9.29
N ASP A 96 3.45 -1.50 9.31
CA ASP A 96 4.82 -1.00 9.50
C ASP A 96 5.24 -1.17 10.97
N SER A 97 6.52 -1.44 11.21
CA SER A 97 7.03 -1.84 12.53
C SER A 97 6.93 -0.77 13.61
N ASP A 98 6.62 0.46 13.25
CA ASP A 98 6.39 1.61 14.15
C ASP A 98 4.90 1.95 14.34
N ASP A 99 4.01 1.29 13.60
CA ASP A 99 2.56 1.47 13.70
C ASP A 99 1.92 0.51 14.72
N TYR A 100 0.61 0.65 14.93
CA TYR A 100 -0.17 -0.28 15.76
C TYR A 100 -1.65 -0.31 15.37
N ILE A 101 -2.34 -1.38 15.79
CA ILE A 101 -3.78 -1.59 15.56
C ILE A 101 -4.50 -1.77 16.90
N THR A 102 -5.82 -1.50 16.92
CA THR A 102 -6.62 -1.70 18.12
C THR A 102 -7.00 -3.17 18.31
N GLY A 103 -7.38 -3.56 19.54
CA GLY A 103 -7.65 -4.95 19.88
C GLY A 103 -8.77 -5.64 19.11
N HIS A 104 -9.69 -4.89 18.51
CA HIS A 104 -10.83 -5.41 17.72
C HIS A 104 -10.62 -5.38 16.20
N THR A 105 -9.49 -4.83 15.73
CA THR A 105 -9.25 -4.58 14.30
C THR A 105 -9.39 -5.84 13.45
N LEU A 106 -8.74 -6.93 13.82
CA LEU A 106 -8.77 -8.16 13.03
C LEU A 106 -10.15 -8.80 13.03
N THR A 107 -10.88 -8.76 14.15
CA THR A 107 -12.24 -9.30 14.27
C THR A 107 -13.21 -8.57 13.35
N ASP A 108 -13.22 -7.24 13.41
CA ASP A 108 -14.15 -6.42 12.61
C ASP A 108 -13.83 -6.50 11.11
N ALA A 109 -12.54 -6.53 10.76
CA ALA A 109 -12.10 -6.69 9.37
C ALA A 109 -12.56 -8.02 8.76
N ILE A 110 -12.35 -9.14 9.48
CA ILE A 110 -12.77 -10.47 9.00
C ILE A 110 -14.28 -10.62 9.00
N ALA A 111 -14.99 -10.08 10.00
CA ALA A 111 -16.46 -10.06 9.98
C ALA A 111 -17.00 -9.35 8.74
N THR A 112 -16.42 -8.19 8.39
CA THR A 112 -16.79 -7.45 7.18
C THR A 112 -16.44 -8.25 5.93
N ALA A 113 -15.25 -8.84 5.85
CA ALA A 113 -14.83 -9.66 4.72
C ALA A 113 -15.74 -10.87 4.48
N ASN A 114 -16.19 -11.52 5.55
CA ASN A 114 -17.11 -12.66 5.45
C ASN A 114 -18.53 -12.23 5.01
N LYS A 115 -18.96 -11.04 5.41
CA LYS A 115 -20.27 -10.50 5.04
C LYS A 115 -20.29 -10.02 3.60
N SER A 116 -19.29 -9.27 3.16
CA SER A 116 -19.27 -8.61 1.86
C SER A 116 -18.79 -9.53 0.72
N GLN A 117 -17.93 -10.51 1.05
CA GLN A 117 -17.19 -11.34 0.07
C GLN A 117 -16.26 -10.52 -0.86
N ASP A 118 -15.97 -9.27 -0.50
CA ASP A 118 -15.16 -8.36 -1.30
C ASP A 118 -13.69 -8.82 -1.39
N ASP A 119 -12.99 -8.28 -2.36
CA ASP A 119 -11.59 -8.62 -2.63
C ASP A 119 -10.61 -7.87 -1.74
N MET A 120 -11.08 -6.75 -1.18
CA MET A 120 -10.27 -5.88 -0.33
C MET A 120 -11.14 -5.22 0.75
N ILE A 121 -10.61 -5.15 1.96
CA ILE A 121 -11.23 -4.45 3.09
C ILE A 121 -10.30 -3.32 3.53
N CYS A 122 -10.82 -2.10 3.51
CA CYS A 122 -10.06 -0.92 3.91
C CYS A 122 -10.45 -0.49 5.33
N LEU A 123 -9.46 -0.39 6.18
CA LEU A 123 -9.56 0.08 7.56
C LEU A 123 -9.26 1.57 7.58
N PRO A 124 -10.10 2.42 8.16
CA PRO A 124 -9.74 3.79 8.45
C PRO A 124 -8.48 3.82 9.31
N TYR A 125 -7.54 4.68 8.96
CA TYR A 125 -6.36 4.90 9.78
C TYR A 125 -6.28 6.36 10.22
N PHE A 126 -5.66 6.55 11.37
CA PHE A 126 -5.41 7.85 11.96
C PHE A 126 -3.91 8.12 11.93
N ARG A 127 -3.55 9.34 11.62
CA ARG A 127 -2.21 9.82 11.92
C ARG A 127 -2.19 10.26 13.38
N ALA A 128 -1.25 9.74 14.13
CA ALA A 128 -1.05 10.10 15.51
C ALA A 128 0.37 10.59 15.71
N LYS A 129 0.54 11.62 16.53
CA LYS A 129 1.86 12.06 17.01
C LYS A 129 2.26 11.26 18.26
N ASP A 130 1.26 10.87 19.01
CA ASP A 130 1.31 9.91 20.12
C ASP A 130 -0.03 9.17 20.19
N SER A 131 -0.11 8.09 20.96
CA SER A 131 -1.29 7.23 21.08
C SER A 131 -2.56 7.94 21.54
N ASN A 132 -2.51 9.21 21.92
CA ASN A 132 -3.60 9.91 22.59
C ASN A 132 -4.26 11.00 21.74
N ARG A 133 -3.71 11.38 20.58
CA ARG A 133 -4.28 12.45 19.75
C ARG A 133 -4.19 12.16 18.26
N PRO A 134 -5.29 11.70 17.62
CA PRO A 134 -5.35 11.59 16.18
C PRO A 134 -5.24 12.98 15.53
N LEU A 135 -4.22 13.17 14.67
CA LEU A 135 -4.00 14.41 13.93
C LEU A 135 -4.91 14.53 12.71
N SER A 136 -5.14 13.43 12.02
CA SER A 136 -6.00 13.39 10.83
C SER A 136 -6.46 11.97 10.51
N ARG A 137 -7.59 11.87 9.79
CA ARG A 137 -8.13 10.62 9.28
C ARG A 137 -7.67 10.35 7.85
N SER A 138 -7.73 9.08 7.45
CA SER A 138 -7.50 8.68 6.06
C SER A 138 -8.48 9.37 5.10
N ALA A 139 -8.00 9.72 3.91
CA ALA A 139 -8.78 10.44 2.90
C ALA A 139 -10.01 9.68 2.37
N PHE A 140 -10.07 8.36 2.56
CA PHE A 140 -11.17 7.49 2.15
C PHE A 140 -12.16 7.14 3.27
N SER A 141 -12.04 7.76 4.46
CA SER A 141 -12.87 7.44 5.62
C SER A 141 -14.36 7.67 5.35
N SER A 142 -15.19 6.75 5.81
CA SER A 142 -16.65 6.82 5.81
C SER A 142 -17.17 6.79 7.26
N SER A 143 -18.28 7.45 7.57
CA SER A 143 -18.92 7.39 8.89
C SER A 143 -19.45 5.98 9.19
N THR A 144 -19.94 5.29 8.19
CA THR A 144 -20.49 3.94 8.29
C THR A 144 -19.74 2.98 7.38
N THR A 145 -19.79 1.69 7.69
CA THR A 145 -19.22 0.66 6.83
C THR A 145 -19.97 0.57 5.49
N VAL A 146 -19.24 0.67 4.39
CA VAL A 146 -19.75 0.55 3.03
C VAL A 146 -19.11 -0.67 2.36
N ILE A 147 -19.91 -1.47 1.68
CA ILE A 147 -19.50 -2.72 1.03
C ILE A 147 -19.78 -2.69 -0.47
N ASN A 148 -19.19 -3.61 -1.23
CA ASN A 148 -19.39 -3.79 -2.67
C ASN A 148 -19.08 -2.54 -3.51
N LEU A 149 -18.09 -1.75 -3.09
CA LEU A 149 -17.64 -0.61 -3.87
C LEU A 149 -16.73 -1.05 -5.00
N LYS A 150 -16.86 -0.41 -6.15
CA LYS A 150 -15.84 -0.45 -7.19
C LYS A 150 -14.79 0.62 -6.92
N PHE A 151 -13.54 0.39 -7.33
CA PHE A 151 -12.43 1.31 -7.08
C PHE A 151 -12.76 2.74 -7.53
N GLU A 152 -13.32 2.91 -8.72
CA GLU A 152 -13.70 4.20 -9.31
C GLU A 152 -14.72 4.98 -8.46
N ASN A 153 -15.51 4.30 -7.64
CA ASN A 153 -16.49 4.91 -6.75
C ASN A 153 -15.93 5.22 -5.35
N THR A 154 -14.61 5.08 -5.18
CA THR A 154 -13.92 5.33 -3.92
C THR A 154 -12.97 6.52 -4.03
N LYS A 155 -12.51 7.02 -2.87
CA LYS A 155 -11.41 8.01 -2.81
C LYS A 155 -10.05 7.34 -2.53
N LEU A 156 -9.94 6.02 -2.74
CA LEU A 156 -8.74 5.24 -2.43
C LEU A 156 -7.52 5.65 -3.26
N TYR A 157 -7.72 6.24 -4.44
CA TYR A 157 -6.65 6.85 -5.23
C TYR A 157 -5.88 7.95 -4.47
N ASN A 158 -6.46 8.51 -3.40
CA ASN A 158 -5.79 9.44 -2.50
C ASN A 158 -5.03 8.74 -1.36
N SER A 159 -5.15 7.40 -1.23
CA SER A 159 -4.52 6.59 -0.20
C SER A 159 -3.73 5.45 -0.84
N LEU A 160 -2.53 5.77 -1.32
CA LEU A 160 -1.63 4.82 -1.99
C LEU A 160 -0.56 4.26 -1.03
N ASN A 161 -0.80 4.29 0.27
CA ASN A 161 -0.04 3.55 1.28
C ASN A 161 -0.67 2.17 1.51
N VAL A 162 0.13 1.15 1.75
CA VAL A 162 -0.34 -0.23 1.90
C VAL A 162 -0.98 -0.52 3.25
N ILE A 163 -0.77 0.37 4.24
CA ILE A 163 -1.30 0.22 5.60
C ILE A 163 -2.83 0.26 5.64
N GLY A 164 -3.41 -0.43 6.64
CA GLY A 164 -4.86 -0.45 6.84
C GLY A 164 -5.66 -1.10 5.70
N LYS A 165 -5.07 -2.06 4.99
CA LYS A 165 -5.74 -2.75 3.88
C LYS A 165 -5.57 -4.27 3.99
N LEU A 166 -6.69 -4.98 4.18
CA LEU A 166 -6.75 -6.43 4.00
C LEU A 166 -6.98 -6.73 2.52
N ILE A 167 -6.07 -7.48 1.91
CA ILE A 167 -6.10 -7.81 0.49
C ILE A 167 -6.16 -9.32 0.34
N LYS A 168 -7.06 -9.87 -0.47
CA LYS A 168 -7.07 -11.30 -0.77
C LYS A 168 -5.74 -11.72 -1.38
N ARG A 169 -5.04 -12.67 -0.71
CA ARG A 169 -3.73 -13.16 -1.15
C ARG A 169 -3.77 -13.76 -2.56
N GLU A 170 -4.87 -14.43 -2.91
CA GLU A 170 -5.02 -15.04 -4.24
C GLU A 170 -4.91 -14.02 -5.39
N ILE A 171 -5.39 -12.77 -5.18
CA ILE A 171 -5.30 -11.70 -6.19
C ILE A 171 -3.84 -11.31 -6.40
N VAL A 172 -3.11 -11.07 -5.31
CA VAL A 172 -1.68 -10.71 -5.36
C VAL A 172 -0.88 -11.83 -6.05
N LYS A 173 -1.17 -13.09 -5.71
CA LYS A 173 -0.50 -14.26 -6.29
C LYS A 173 -0.87 -14.45 -7.77
N LYS A 174 -2.17 -14.41 -8.11
CA LYS A 174 -2.67 -14.62 -9.48
C LYS A 174 -2.08 -13.62 -10.46
N HIS A 175 -1.98 -12.37 -10.05
CA HIS A 175 -1.50 -11.28 -10.91
C HIS A 175 -0.02 -10.96 -10.73
N LEU A 176 0.73 -11.78 -9.98
CA LEU A 176 2.17 -11.65 -9.71
C LEU A 176 2.55 -10.25 -9.20
N ILE A 177 1.69 -9.66 -8.37
CA ILE A 177 1.90 -8.31 -7.84
C ILE A 177 3.02 -8.33 -6.79
N ARG A 178 3.99 -7.43 -6.95
CA ARG A 178 5.17 -7.30 -6.08
C ARG A 178 5.49 -5.84 -5.81
N PHE A 179 6.16 -5.60 -4.69
CA PHE A 179 6.80 -4.31 -4.44
C PHE A 179 8.03 -4.14 -5.33
N PRO A 180 8.31 -2.94 -5.86
CA PRO A 180 9.49 -2.70 -6.70
C PRO A 180 10.74 -2.61 -5.83
N GLU A 181 11.71 -3.50 -6.02
CA GLU A 181 12.91 -3.58 -5.18
C GLU A 181 13.95 -2.48 -5.49
N ASN A 182 13.84 -1.85 -6.64
CA ASN A 182 14.72 -0.78 -7.11
C ASN A 182 14.15 0.64 -6.87
N ILE A 183 13.07 0.76 -6.10
CA ILE A 183 12.42 2.02 -5.73
C ILE A 183 12.34 2.08 -4.20
N ARG A 184 12.97 3.10 -3.61
CA ARG A 184 13.07 3.24 -2.15
C ARG A 184 11.89 3.94 -1.50
N VAL A 185 11.21 4.79 -2.25
CA VAL A 185 10.13 5.65 -1.75
C VAL A 185 8.94 5.53 -2.68
N ARG A 186 7.73 5.41 -2.11
CA ARG A 186 6.47 5.20 -2.83
C ARG A 186 6.35 3.84 -3.53
N GLU A 187 7.08 2.85 -3.07
CA GLU A 187 6.90 1.45 -3.45
C GLU A 187 5.47 0.96 -3.22
N ASP A 188 4.81 1.49 -2.19
CA ASP A 188 3.40 1.26 -1.89
C ASP A 188 2.48 1.70 -3.03
N ASN A 189 2.80 2.84 -3.68
CA ASN A 189 2.00 3.34 -4.80
C ASN A 189 2.02 2.35 -5.95
N TRP A 190 3.20 1.81 -6.30
CA TRP A 190 3.33 0.76 -7.31
C TRP A 190 2.46 -0.46 -6.97
N PHE A 191 2.62 -0.99 -5.77
CA PHE A 191 1.91 -2.18 -5.33
C PHE A 191 0.39 -1.96 -5.34
N LEU A 192 -0.09 -0.88 -4.73
CA LEU A 192 -1.53 -0.61 -4.62
C LEU A 192 -2.19 -0.23 -5.94
N MET A 193 -1.53 0.50 -6.81
CA MET A 193 -2.08 0.80 -8.13
C MET A 193 -2.36 -0.48 -8.92
N GLN A 194 -1.46 -1.48 -8.83
CA GLN A 194 -1.68 -2.79 -9.43
C GLN A 194 -2.85 -3.51 -8.75
N VAL A 195 -2.91 -3.52 -7.41
CA VAL A 195 -4.02 -4.13 -6.67
C VAL A 195 -5.35 -3.50 -7.06
N TYR A 196 -5.45 -2.17 -7.06
CA TYR A 196 -6.68 -1.45 -7.42
C TYR A 196 -7.14 -1.70 -8.85
N SER A 197 -6.23 -1.99 -9.77
CA SER A 197 -6.59 -2.29 -11.16
C SER A 197 -7.19 -3.69 -11.36
N VAL A 198 -7.10 -4.59 -10.38
CA VAL A 198 -7.56 -5.98 -10.50
C VAL A 198 -8.58 -6.41 -9.45
N VAL A 199 -8.76 -5.66 -8.37
CA VAL A 199 -9.83 -5.94 -7.38
C VAL A 199 -11.20 -5.61 -7.99
N LYS A 200 -12.16 -6.49 -7.77
CA LYS A 200 -13.53 -6.34 -8.32
C LYS A 200 -14.42 -5.53 -7.40
N SER A 201 -14.22 -5.70 -6.09
CA SER A 201 -15.05 -5.05 -5.09
C SER A 201 -14.27 -4.78 -3.80
N ILE A 202 -14.65 -3.72 -3.10
CA ILE A 202 -13.96 -3.16 -1.94
C ILE A 202 -14.98 -2.83 -0.87
N SER A 203 -14.67 -3.18 0.38
CA SER A 203 -15.35 -2.65 1.57
C SER A 203 -14.49 -1.58 2.24
N ILE A 204 -15.14 -0.57 2.80
CA ILE A 204 -14.51 0.43 3.66
C ILE A 204 -15.21 0.39 5.02
N LEU A 205 -14.49 0.11 6.10
CA LEU A 205 -15.05 0.13 7.44
C LEU A 205 -15.37 1.56 7.87
N GLY A 206 -16.48 1.72 8.61
CA GLY A 206 -16.84 3.01 9.22
C GLY A 206 -15.86 3.41 10.32
N TYR A 207 -15.65 4.71 10.48
CA TYR A 207 -14.78 5.26 11.52
C TYR A 207 -15.49 5.45 12.87
N GLU A 208 -16.59 4.74 13.13
CA GLU A 208 -17.21 4.67 14.47
C GLU A 208 -16.26 4.11 15.51
N LYS A 209 -15.28 3.32 15.05
CA LYS A 209 -14.18 2.76 15.84
C LYS A 209 -12.84 3.13 15.22
N ASP A 210 -11.81 3.16 16.07
CA ASP A 210 -10.44 3.33 15.64
C ASP A 210 -9.85 1.95 15.30
N TYR A 211 -9.14 1.84 14.17
CA TYR A 211 -8.59 0.56 13.72
C TYR A 211 -7.07 0.57 13.60
N TYR A 212 -6.50 1.54 12.93
CA TYR A 212 -5.08 1.58 12.60
C TYR A 212 -4.51 2.96 12.93
N PHE A 213 -3.38 2.97 13.62
CA PHE A 213 -2.66 4.18 14.00
C PHE A 213 -1.32 4.23 13.30
N TYR A 214 -1.18 5.22 12.42
CA TYR A 214 0.06 5.56 11.76
C TYR A 214 0.83 6.56 12.61
N GLU A 215 1.97 6.14 13.19
CA GLU A 215 2.79 7.02 14.02
C GLU A 215 3.70 7.87 13.14
N GLN A 216 3.53 9.18 13.21
CA GLN A 216 4.40 10.12 12.53
C GLN A 216 5.59 10.44 13.45
N GLN A 217 6.72 9.77 13.24
CA GLN A 217 7.98 10.13 13.91
C GLN A 217 8.59 11.36 13.22
N ASP A 218 8.96 12.37 14.02
CA ASP A 218 9.29 13.72 13.54
C ASP A 218 10.60 13.83 12.72
N GLU A 219 11.54 12.86 12.71
CA GLU A 219 12.89 13.14 12.21
C GLU A 219 13.51 12.16 11.18
N VAL A 220 13.01 10.96 11.00
CA VAL A 220 13.72 9.95 10.17
C VAL A 220 12.82 9.16 9.21
N ALA A 221 11.60 9.59 8.97
CA ALA A 221 10.74 8.90 8.03
C ALA A 221 11.24 9.09 6.59
N LEU A 222 11.45 7.98 5.86
CA LEU A 222 11.76 7.99 4.43
C LEU A 222 10.74 8.81 3.61
N THR A 223 9.51 8.96 4.13
CA THR A 223 8.44 9.77 3.54
C THR A 223 8.70 11.27 3.57
N ASN A 224 9.61 11.76 4.42
CA ASN A 224 10.03 13.17 4.45
C ASN A 224 11.09 13.50 3.39
N THR A 225 11.62 12.49 2.70
CA THR A 225 12.51 12.70 1.56
C THR A 225 11.66 12.98 0.32
N ASN A 226 11.96 14.06 -0.40
CA ASN A 226 11.35 14.32 -1.71
C ASN A 226 11.59 13.12 -2.62
N THR A 227 10.53 12.47 -3.07
CA THR A 227 10.65 11.37 -4.05
C THR A 227 11.34 11.94 -5.27
N PRO A 228 12.46 11.35 -5.72
CA PRO A 228 13.04 11.77 -6.98
C PRO A 228 11.96 11.66 -8.07
N PRO A 229 11.73 12.72 -8.86
CA PRO A 229 10.74 12.69 -9.95
C PRO A 229 10.91 11.49 -10.88
N ARG A 230 12.15 11.03 -11.04
CA ARG A 230 12.53 9.83 -11.79
C ARG A 230 11.83 8.56 -11.28
N ASP A 231 11.71 8.38 -9.97
CA ASP A 231 11.10 7.17 -9.39
C ASP A 231 9.56 7.23 -9.52
N ALA A 232 8.97 8.42 -9.40
CA ALA A 232 7.55 8.61 -9.65
C ALA A 232 7.18 8.27 -11.10
N VAL A 233 8.01 8.66 -12.09
CA VAL A 233 7.83 8.31 -13.50
C VAL A 233 7.92 6.81 -13.72
N LYS A 234 8.92 6.14 -13.15
CA LYS A 234 9.06 4.67 -13.27
C LYS A 234 7.83 3.93 -12.74
N ILE A 235 7.31 4.36 -11.58
CA ILE A 235 6.10 3.79 -10.99
C ILE A 235 4.94 3.91 -11.96
N TYR A 236 4.72 5.10 -12.52
CA TYR A 236 3.61 5.33 -13.44
C TYR A 236 3.71 4.48 -14.71
N ILE A 237 4.89 4.43 -15.35
CA ILE A 237 5.12 3.62 -16.54
C ILE A 237 4.82 2.15 -16.27
N ALA A 238 5.34 1.60 -15.18
CA ALA A 238 5.15 0.20 -14.87
C ALA A 238 3.70 -0.14 -14.51
N VAL A 239 2.98 0.76 -13.84
CA VAL A 239 1.54 0.60 -13.62
C VAL A 239 0.76 0.71 -14.93
N PHE A 240 1.15 1.59 -15.82
CA PHE A 240 0.56 1.69 -17.16
C PHE A 240 0.71 0.38 -17.93
N ASP A 241 1.92 -0.18 -17.99
CA ASP A 241 2.20 -1.46 -18.67
C ASP A 241 1.43 -2.62 -18.02
N PHE A 242 1.35 -2.64 -16.69
CA PHE A 242 0.57 -3.62 -15.96
C PHE A 242 -0.92 -3.54 -16.32
N VAL A 243 -1.55 -2.37 -16.26
CA VAL A 243 -2.98 -2.18 -16.59
C VAL A 243 -3.23 -2.50 -18.06
N LYS A 244 -2.35 -2.06 -18.97
CA LYS A 244 -2.45 -2.34 -20.41
C LYS A 244 -2.44 -3.84 -20.69
N SER A 245 -1.63 -4.62 -19.98
CA SER A 245 -1.50 -6.07 -20.17
C SER A 245 -2.73 -6.86 -19.67
N ARG A 246 -3.67 -6.23 -18.93
CA ARG A 246 -4.86 -6.92 -18.40
C ARG A 246 -5.90 -7.16 -19.49
N THR A 247 -6.06 -8.43 -19.87
CA THR A 247 -7.05 -8.84 -20.90
C THR A 247 -8.47 -8.91 -20.35
N GLU A 248 -8.62 -9.05 -19.03
CA GLU A 248 -9.89 -9.08 -18.33
C GLU A 248 -10.57 -7.70 -18.16
N LEU A 249 -9.84 -6.61 -18.38
CA LEU A 249 -10.36 -5.26 -18.34
C LEU A 249 -10.77 -4.78 -19.73
N SER A 250 -11.96 -4.18 -19.83
CA SER A 250 -12.35 -3.46 -21.04
C SER A 250 -11.46 -2.23 -21.25
N ASN A 251 -11.42 -1.72 -22.47
CA ASN A 251 -10.66 -0.50 -22.77
C ASN A 251 -11.12 0.68 -21.91
N ASP A 252 -12.43 0.85 -21.73
CA ASP A 252 -12.99 1.92 -20.89
C ASP A 252 -12.55 1.81 -19.45
N GLN A 253 -12.52 0.59 -18.88
CA GLN A 253 -12.00 0.36 -17.53
C GLN A 253 -10.52 0.70 -17.41
N LYS A 254 -9.69 0.29 -18.38
CA LYS A 254 -8.26 0.62 -18.42
C LYS A 254 -8.05 2.13 -18.44
N ILE A 255 -8.79 2.83 -19.28
CA ILE A 255 -8.70 4.27 -19.46
C ILE A 255 -9.09 4.98 -18.17
N ASN A 256 -10.20 4.59 -17.55
CA ASN A 256 -10.66 5.19 -16.30
C ASN A 256 -9.63 5.02 -15.19
N ILE A 257 -9.10 3.81 -14.99
CA ILE A 257 -8.07 3.50 -14.00
C ILE A 257 -6.81 4.36 -14.26
N LEU A 258 -6.34 4.41 -15.49
CA LEU A 258 -5.13 5.15 -15.86
C LEU A 258 -5.32 6.66 -15.71
N THR A 259 -6.51 7.19 -16.00
CA THR A 259 -6.84 8.60 -15.79
C THR A 259 -6.79 8.96 -14.30
N ILE A 260 -7.38 8.14 -13.44
CA ILE A 260 -7.33 8.35 -11.99
C ILE A 260 -5.87 8.39 -11.50
N PHE A 261 -5.05 7.45 -11.94
CA PHE A 261 -3.65 7.38 -11.54
C PHE A 261 -2.82 8.53 -12.13
N LEU A 262 -3.11 8.94 -13.36
CA LEU A 262 -2.45 10.07 -14.00
C LEU A 262 -2.74 11.38 -13.25
N ASN A 263 -4.00 11.63 -12.89
CA ASN A 263 -4.38 12.80 -12.09
C ASN A 263 -3.65 12.81 -10.73
N ARG A 264 -3.52 11.66 -10.09
CA ARG A 264 -2.74 11.54 -8.86
C ARG A 264 -1.26 11.82 -9.09
N TYR A 265 -0.70 11.31 -10.17
CA TYR A 265 0.70 11.52 -10.54
C TYR A 265 1.00 12.99 -10.86
N THR A 266 0.15 13.66 -11.64
CA THR A 266 0.32 15.08 -11.98
C THR A 266 0.26 15.97 -10.73
N ASN A 267 -0.64 15.66 -9.79
CA ASN A 267 -0.71 16.36 -8.50
C ASN A 267 0.54 16.17 -7.64
N MET A 268 1.19 15.01 -7.74
CA MET A 268 2.46 14.75 -7.05
C MET A 268 3.62 15.56 -7.63
N ILE A 269 3.65 15.74 -8.96
CA ILE A 269 4.71 16.52 -9.65
C ILE A 269 4.53 18.02 -9.42
N LYS A 270 3.29 18.52 -9.45
CA LYS A 270 2.99 19.94 -9.19
C LYS A 270 3.47 20.42 -7.82
N GLY A 271 3.59 19.55 -6.84
CA GLY A 271 4.15 19.84 -5.51
C GLY A 271 5.68 19.83 -5.43
N GLY A 272 6.38 19.39 -6.47
CA GLY A 272 7.84 19.23 -6.51
C GLY A 272 8.49 19.97 -7.68
N LYS A 273 9.29 20.98 -7.41
CA LYS A 273 10.11 21.64 -8.42
C LYS A 273 11.12 20.65 -9.01
N HIS A 274 11.07 20.42 -10.32
CA HIS A 274 12.04 19.70 -11.18
C HIS A 274 11.89 18.18 -11.37
N ALA A 275 11.41 17.78 -12.55
CA ALA A 275 11.54 16.43 -13.07
C ALA A 275 12.15 16.37 -14.46
N PRO A 276 13.26 15.65 -14.71
CA PRO A 276 13.81 15.52 -16.07
C PRO A 276 13.07 14.44 -16.88
N ILE A 277 12.66 14.80 -18.07
CA ILE A 277 11.70 14.17 -18.99
C ILE A 277 12.29 13.10 -19.92
N ARG A 278 13.55 12.85 -19.94
CA ARG A 278 14.17 11.92 -20.92
C ARG A 278 13.57 10.51 -20.98
N PHE A 279 12.67 10.16 -20.06
CA PHE A 279 12.05 8.83 -19.94
C PHE A 279 10.78 8.62 -20.78
N PHE A 280 10.14 9.68 -21.26
CA PHE A 280 8.82 9.58 -21.92
C PHE A 280 8.86 9.18 -23.39
N ASN A 281 10.02 9.18 -24.04
CA ASN A 281 10.11 8.99 -25.49
C ASN A 281 9.63 7.64 -26.03
N HIS A 282 9.62 6.58 -25.21
CA HIS A 282 9.19 5.24 -25.64
C HIS A 282 7.68 4.95 -25.43
N THR A 283 7.03 5.64 -24.50
CA THR A 283 5.61 5.40 -24.18
C THR A 283 4.65 6.43 -24.80
N LYS A 284 5.21 7.53 -25.30
CA LYS A 284 4.54 8.71 -25.83
C LYS A 284 3.39 8.47 -26.82
N PRO A 285 3.54 7.70 -27.92
CA PRO A 285 2.48 7.60 -28.93
C PRO A 285 1.21 6.90 -28.42
N ASN A 286 1.38 5.87 -27.57
CA ASN A 286 0.27 5.06 -27.10
C ASN A 286 -0.52 5.76 -25.98
N LEU A 287 0.17 6.44 -25.07
CA LEU A 287 -0.47 7.16 -23.98
C LEU A 287 -1.26 8.37 -24.51
N LEU A 288 -0.67 9.16 -25.40
CA LEU A 288 -1.35 10.29 -26.04
C LEU A 288 -2.57 9.84 -26.86
N LYS A 289 -2.50 8.69 -27.54
CA LYS A 289 -3.64 8.14 -28.28
C LYS A 289 -4.78 7.69 -27.33
N ILE A 290 -4.44 7.14 -26.18
CA ILE A 290 -5.41 6.77 -25.15
C ILE A 290 -6.03 8.03 -24.53
N ILE A 291 -5.23 9.04 -24.24
CA ILE A 291 -5.66 10.31 -23.64
C ILE A 291 -6.57 11.09 -24.58
N ARG A 292 -6.24 11.20 -25.87
CA ARG A 292 -7.02 11.95 -26.87
C ARG A 292 -8.40 11.35 -27.17
N ASN A 293 -8.60 10.08 -26.92
CA ASN A 293 -9.87 9.39 -27.17
C ASN A 293 -10.87 9.50 -26.01
N GLN A 294 -10.61 10.35 -25.00
CA GLN A 294 -11.43 10.41 -23.81
C GLN A 294 -11.67 11.84 -23.33
N TYR A 295 -12.78 12.03 -22.62
CA TYR A 295 -13.24 13.26 -21.97
C TYR A 295 -12.32 13.68 -20.79
N ILE A 296 -11.05 13.93 -21.09
CA ILE A 296 -10.11 14.58 -20.17
C ILE A 296 -10.15 16.06 -20.55
N ASP A 297 -10.19 16.95 -19.56
CA ASP A 297 -10.18 18.39 -19.83
C ASP A 297 -8.93 18.80 -20.62
N GLU A 298 -9.08 19.79 -21.48
CA GLU A 298 -8.01 20.23 -22.41
C GLU A 298 -6.75 20.66 -21.66
N ASN A 299 -6.87 21.26 -20.47
CA ASN A 299 -5.72 21.67 -19.66
C ASN A 299 -4.90 20.47 -19.18
N THR A 300 -5.57 19.37 -18.84
CA THR A 300 -4.90 18.12 -18.43
C THR A 300 -4.23 17.46 -19.62
N ILE A 301 -4.84 17.50 -20.82
CA ILE A 301 -4.24 16.99 -22.07
C ILE A 301 -3.01 17.80 -22.42
N GLU A 302 -3.12 19.12 -22.44
CA GLU A 302 -2.02 20.03 -22.74
C GLU A 302 -0.86 19.87 -21.74
N PHE A 303 -1.17 19.75 -20.46
CA PHE A 303 -0.18 19.48 -19.41
C PHE A 303 0.58 18.18 -19.67
N ILE A 304 -0.13 17.11 -20.03
CA ILE A 304 0.46 15.81 -20.33
C ILE A 304 1.30 15.88 -21.60
N GLU A 305 0.81 16.55 -22.65
CA GLU A 305 1.55 16.76 -23.89
C GLU A 305 2.83 17.57 -23.66
N ASN A 306 2.76 18.63 -22.89
CA ASN A 306 3.93 19.44 -22.53
C ASN A 306 4.93 18.66 -21.67
N LEU A 307 4.45 17.84 -20.73
CA LEU A 307 5.27 16.91 -19.96
C LEU A 307 6.02 15.93 -20.89
N PHE A 308 5.34 15.40 -21.92
CA PHE A 308 5.93 14.51 -22.93
C PHE A 308 6.89 15.19 -23.89
N LEU A 309 6.68 16.48 -24.17
CA LEU A 309 7.52 17.26 -25.09
C LEU A 309 8.77 17.86 -24.43
N GLY A 310 8.91 17.70 -23.11
CA GLY A 310 10.03 18.29 -22.39
C GLY A 310 9.94 19.80 -22.25
N LYS A 311 8.75 20.35 -22.40
CA LYS A 311 8.50 21.78 -22.22
C LYS A 311 8.17 22.05 -20.76
N TYR A 312 9.12 22.60 -20.00
CA TYR A 312 9.01 22.81 -18.53
C TYR A 312 8.60 24.20 -18.10
N ASP A 313 8.55 25.15 -19.02
CA ASP A 313 8.19 26.55 -18.74
C ASP A 313 6.76 26.70 -18.20
N VAL A 314 6.00 25.60 -18.20
CA VAL A 314 4.63 25.52 -17.63
C VAL A 314 4.64 25.43 -16.11
N PHE A 315 5.83 25.35 -15.47
CA PHE A 315 5.99 25.23 -14.01
C PHE A 315 6.51 26.50 -13.32
N ASN A 316 6.68 27.59 -14.08
CA ASN A 316 7.03 28.92 -13.55
C ASN A 316 5.80 29.75 -13.22
#